data_455346da6daa5d576b5e0135f90d6301
#
_entry.id   455346da6daa5d576b5e0135f90d6301
#
_cell.length_a   1.000
_cell.length_b   1.000
_cell.length_c   1.000
_cell.angle_alpha   90.00
_cell.angle_beta   90.00
_cell.angle_gamma   90.00
#
_symmetry.space_group_name_H-M   'P 1'
#
loop_
_entity.id
_entity.type
_entity.pdbx_description
1 polymer ?
#
loop_
_entity_poly.entity_id
_entity_poly.type
_entity_poly.pdbx_seq_one_letter_code
_entity_poly.pdbx_strand_id
1 'polypeptide(L)'
;MTGGRFRSPVLLLALVLSGVALPAQTAPAPLTLEQAVALARSRNPSLLSGQQHVTATRASEVTAALRQNPSFTLSGADVSLPANNPASPYSYTANVSRLFERGEKRRWRLDVAHATTDVTQSQYNDTERQIILQVKQAFTNMLTAKAALNIAGDNLNSYSKTVDLSKARLNAGDISATDFDRIDLQLAEFEADSNAARLNLIQASDQLQLLLGMAKPTAAFDITGSLDPPALTQTMEQMEQSALAARPDYLATLQSVRMAEASIRLADAGGTTDPTLGGEYERTATYNSAGFQVSIPLRVFDRNQGEKERTRYEAQASHFAEMAARNQVINDVDQAWAAYEAAIDMARRYNSHYVAEAQRVRDNLEYSYRHGGTTLLDYLDALRDYRQVNLDALTANQQVSLSIHQLSFAVATEILP
;
A
#
# COMPACT_ATOMS: atom_id res chain seq x y z
N MET A 1 11.07 54.37 66.79
CA MET A 1 12.18 55.23 66.33
C MET A 1 12.77 54.54 65.12
N THR A 2 12.84 55.33 64.02
CA THR A 2 13.60 55.25 62.75
C THR A 2 13.20 54.08 61.80
N GLY A 3 12.46 54.20 60.76
CA GLY A 3 12.38 55.18 59.70
C GLY A 3 13.37 54.80 58.57
N GLY A 4 13.02 53.85 57.65
CA GLY A 4 13.85 53.50 56.49
C GLY A 4 12.95 53.41 55.25
N ARG A 5 12.87 54.49 54.46
CA ARG A 5 12.19 54.53 53.17
C ARG A 5 13.08 53.87 52.11
N PHE A 6 12.63 52.78 51.49
CA PHE A 6 13.22 52.25 50.27
C PHE A 6 12.50 52.82 49.05
N ARG A 7 13.25 53.56 48.23
CA ARG A 7 12.86 54.10 46.94
C ARG A 7 13.06 53.00 45.88
N SER A 8 11.95 52.60 45.21
CA SER A 8 12.03 51.75 44.03
C SER A 8 12.38 52.54 42.78
N PRO A 9 13.35 52.11 41.95
CA PRO A 9 13.53 52.69 40.63
C PRO A 9 12.55 52.02 39.64
N VAL A 10 11.76 52.87 38.97
CA VAL A 10 10.90 52.49 37.83
C VAL A 10 11.83 52.23 36.62
N LEU A 11 11.96 50.97 36.24
CA LEU A 11 12.63 50.58 35.00
C LEU A 11 11.61 50.66 33.87
N LEU A 12 11.76 51.65 32.98
CA LEU A 12 11.05 51.76 31.71
C LEU A 12 11.59 50.69 30.76
N LEU A 13 10.81 49.60 30.56
CA LEU A 13 11.11 48.58 29.57
C LEU A 13 10.62 49.05 28.20
N ALA A 14 11.54 49.54 27.35
CA ALA A 14 11.25 49.85 25.95
C ALA A 14 11.03 48.55 25.18
N LEU A 15 9.80 48.24 24.81
CA LEU A 15 9.42 47.11 23.98
C LEU A 15 9.81 47.44 22.53
N VAL A 16 10.97 46.94 22.08
CA VAL A 16 11.35 46.94 20.66
C VAL A 16 10.54 45.86 19.97
N LEU A 17 9.47 46.21 19.27
CA LEU A 17 8.78 45.36 18.32
C LEU A 17 9.70 45.11 17.12
N SER A 18 10.56 44.10 17.21
CA SER A 18 11.22 43.52 16.03
C SER A 18 10.13 42.76 15.25
N GLY A 19 9.68 43.38 14.16
CA GLY A 19 8.82 42.71 13.19
C GLY A 19 9.55 41.49 12.62
N VAL A 20 9.26 40.32 13.16
CA VAL A 20 9.63 39.04 12.51
C VAL A 20 8.82 38.98 11.24
N ALA A 21 9.44 39.31 10.09
CA ALA A 21 8.89 39.02 8.78
C ALA A 21 8.70 37.49 8.73
N LEU A 22 7.45 37.00 8.84
CA LEU A 22 7.11 35.64 8.53
C LEU A 22 7.56 35.38 7.09
N PRO A 23 8.39 34.37 6.84
CA PRO A 23 8.72 33.99 5.47
C PRO A 23 7.40 33.72 4.76
N ALA A 24 7.17 34.40 3.64
CA ALA A 24 6.06 34.08 2.75
C ALA A 24 6.14 32.58 2.50
N GLN A 25 5.07 31.85 2.86
CA GLN A 25 4.95 30.43 2.57
C GLN A 25 4.95 30.33 1.03
N THR A 26 6.12 30.07 0.46
CA THR A 26 6.21 29.65 -0.94
C THR A 26 5.32 28.43 -1.08
N ALA A 27 4.36 28.49 -2.03
CA ALA A 27 3.53 27.34 -2.35
C ALA A 27 4.46 26.12 -2.50
N PRO A 28 4.14 24.96 -1.91
CA PRO A 28 4.99 23.79 -2.04
C PRO A 28 5.20 23.49 -3.52
N ALA A 29 6.44 23.17 -3.91
CA ALA A 29 6.75 22.82 -5.29
C ALA A 29 5.88 21.61 -5.71
N PRO A 30 5.38 21.59 -6.96
CA PRO A 30 4.60 20.47 -7.45
C PRO A 30 5.36 19.15 -7.31
N LEU A 31 4.70 18.11 -6.82
CA LEU A 31 5.29 16.81 -6.52
C LEU A 31 5.47 15.97 -7.81
N THR A 32 6.64 15.34 -7.99
CA THR A 32 6.83 14.35 -9.06
C THR A 32 6.35 12.95 -8.64
N LEU A 33 6.23 12.03 -9.61
CA LEU A 33 5.81 10.64 -9.33
C LEU A 33 6.78 9.94 -8.37
N GLU A 34 8.10 10.11 -8.59
CA GLU A 34 9.14 9.49 -7.76
C GLU A 34 9.08 10.01 -6.32
N GLN A 35 8.86 11.32 -6.18
CA GLN A 35 8.70 11.95 -4.86
C GLN A 35 7.42 11.46 -4.17
N ALA A 36 6.33 11.28 -4.92
CA ALA A 36 5.09 10.73 -4.38
C ALA A 36 5.28 9.29 -3.87
N VAL A 37 5.95 8.43 -4.65
CA VAL A 37 6.29 7.06 -4.24
C VAL A 37 7.19 7.05 -3.00
N ALA A 38 8.23 7.89 -2.96
CA ALA A 38 9.12 7.99 -1.80
C ALA A 38 8.38 8.46 -0.54
N LEU A 39 7.46 9.41 -0.69
CA LEU A 39 6.65 9.92 0.41
C LEU A 39 5.69 8.84 0.94
N ALA A 40 5.03 8.09 0.05
CA ALA A 40 4.17 6.97 0.43
C ALA A 40 4.95 5.90 1.19
N ARG A 41 6.14 5.49 0.71
CA ARG A 41 7.02 4.53 1.41
C ARG A 41 7.34 4.95 2.84
N SER A 42 7.56 6.24 3.06
CA SER A 42 7.98 6.75 4.36
C SER A 42 6.84 7.08 5.32
N ARG A 43 5.62 7.32 4.82
CA ARG A 43 4.51 7.85 5.63
C ARG A 43 3.23 7.05 5.57
N ASN A 44 3.05 6.14 4.60
CA ASN A 44 1.82 5.38 4.50
C ASN A 44 1.62 4.50 5.74
N PRO A 45 0.53 4.64 6.50
CA PRO A 45 0.32 3.91 7.75
C PRO A 45 0.27 2.39 7.57
N SER A 46 -0.22 1.90 6.42
CA SER A 46 -0.27 0.46 6.13
C SER A 46 1.12 -0.13 5.97
N LEU A 47 2.06 0.60 5.33
CA LEU A 47 3.45 0.19 5.20
C LEU A 47 4.17 0.22 6.54
N LEU A 48 3.96 1.27 7.34
CA LEU A 48 4.55 1.37 8.67
C LEU A 48 4.05 0.24 9.58
N SER A 49 2.76 -0.09 9.52
CA SER A 49 2.18 -1.22 10.25
C SER A 49 2.77 -2.56 9.80
N GLY A 50 2.86 -2.79 8.49
CA GLY A 50 3.46 -3.99 7.90
C GLY A 50 4.92 -4.19 8.33
N GLN A 51 5.72 -3.13 8.34
CA GLN A 51 7.11 -3.17 8.80
C GLN A 51 7.21 -3.57 10.28
N GLN A 52 6.32 -3.04 11.14
CA GLN A 52 6.28 -3.45 12.55
C GLN A 52 5.84 -4.91 12.69
N HIS A 53 4.96 -5.41 11.83
CA HIS A 53 4.56 -6.82 11.82
C HIS A 53 5.73 -7.75 11.48
N VAL A 54 6.56 -7.41 10.49
CA VAL A 54 7.81 -8.13 10.19
C VAL A 54 8.74 -8.13 11.40
N THR A 55 8.90 -6.99 12.08
CA THR A 55 9.74 -6.87 13.27
C THR A 55 9.21 -7.74 14.43
N ALA A 56 7.90 -7.77 14.62
CA ALA A 56 7.25 -8.62 15.62
C ALA A 56 7.43 -10.12 15.31
N THR A 57 7.30 -10.53 14.04
CA THR A 57 7.55 -11.90 13.61
C THR A 57 9.02 -12.29 13.85
N ARG A 58 9.95 -11.40 13.52
CA ARG A 58 11.39 -11.63 13.80
C ARG A 58 11.69 -11.78 15.30
N ALA A 59 10.98 -11.07 16.16
CA ALA A 59 11.13 -11.24 17.61
C ALA A 59 10.74 -12.67 18.07
N SER A 60 9.86 -13.37 17.32
CA SER A 60 9.52 -14.78 17.60
C SER A 60 10.69 -15.74 17.39
N GLU A 61 11.69 -15.39 16.59
CA GLU A 61 12.92 -16.16 16.40
C GLU A 61 13.71 -16.25 17.72
N VAL A 62 13.73 -15.14 18.49
CA VAL A 62 14.37 -15.13 19.81
C VAL A 62 13.70 -16.15 20.72
N THR A 63 12.35 -16.17 20.75
CA THR A 63 11.59 -17.13 21.55
C THR A 63 11.85 -18.58 21.09
N ALA A 64 11.86 -18.82 19.77
CA ALA A 64 12.14 -20.12 19.19
C ALA A 64 13.54 -20.64 19.52
N ALA A 65 14.51 -19.73 19.66
CA ALA A 65 15.90 -20.05 20.03
C ALA A 65 16.10 -20.36 21.52
N LEU A 66 15.14 -19.99 22.37
CA LEU A 66 15.31 -20.20 23.82
C LEU A 66 15.13 -21.65 24.20
N ARG A 67 15.84 -22.04 25.25
CA ARG A 67 15.63 -23.31 25.98
C ARG A 67 14.52 -23.08 26.99
N GLN A 68 13.82 -24.16 27.37
CA GLN A 68 12.85 -24.08 28.44
C GLN A 68 13.54 -23.75 29.78
N ASN A 69 12.90 -22.87 30.55
CA ASN A 69 13.42 -22.49 31.86
C ASN A 69 13.36 -23.67 32.83
N PRO A 70 14.32 -23.77 33.76
CA PRO A 70 14.18 -24.67 34.91
C PRO A 70 12.94 -24.29 35.73
N SER A 71 12.28 -25.27 36.28
CA SER A 71 11.17 -25.08 37.23
C SER A 71 11.68 -25.27 38.67
N PHE A 72 11.23 -24.41 39.57
CA PHE A 72 11.37 -24.58 41.01
C PHE A 72 9.99 -24.83 41.60
N THR A 73 9.88 -25.91 42.39
CA THR A 73 8.65 -26.28 43.08
C THR A 73 8.93 -26.41 44.55
N LEU A 74 8.16 -25.74 45.40
CA LEU A 74 8.14 -25.90 46.82
C LEU A 74 6.78 -26.45 47.22
N SER A 75 6.77 -27.58 47.88
CA SER A 75 5.55 -28.22 48.37
C SER A 75 5.66 -28.56 49.85
N GLY A 76 4.55 -28.56 50.55
CA GLY A 76 4.41 -28.99 51.91
C GLY A 76 3.27 -30.01 52.00
N ALA A 77 3.52 -31.07 52.75
CA ALA A 77 2.54 -32.12 52.99
C ALA A 77 2.45 -32.44 54.49
N ASP A 78 1.39 -33.17 54.85
CA ASP A 78 1.15 -33.64 56.23
C ASP A 78 1.08 -32.49 57.26
N VAL A 79 0.54 -31.33 56.84
CA VAL A 79 0.26 -30.23 57.76
C VAL A 79 -1.01 -30.53 58.53
N SER A 80 -0.85 -30.88 59.78
CA SER A 80 -2.00 -31.17 60.69
C SER A 80 -2.71 -29.88 61.09
N LEU A 81 -4.01 -29.89 61.05
CA LEU A 81 -4.89 -28.84 61.55
C LEU A 81 -5.84 -29.45 62.62
N PRO A 82 -5.74 -29.08 63.85
CA PRO A 82 -4.90 -28.04 64.46
C PRO A 82 -3.40 -28.44 64.57
N ALA A 83 -2.52 -27.45 64.50
CA ALA A 83 -1.06 -27.57 64.38
C ALA A 83 -0.31 -28.29 65.54
N ASN A 84 -1.01 -28.79 66.49
CA ASN A 84 -0.45 -29.36 67.70
C ASN A 84 -0.57 -30.90 67.78
N ASN A 85 -0.75 -31.61 66.65
CA ASN A 85 -0.67 -33.08 66.68
C ASN A 85 0.79 -33.55 66.49
N PRO A 86 1.47 -34.01 67.56
CA PRO A 86 2.88 -34.39 67.48
C PRO A 86 3.12 -35.69 66.68
N ALA A 87 2.06 -36.39 66.28
CA ALA A 87 2.15 -37.63 65.50
C ALA A 87 2.10 -37.41 63.98
N SER A 88 1.89 -36.16 63.48
CA SER A 88 1.88 -35.82 62.06
C SER A 88 3.17 -35.09 61.69
N PRO A 89 4.16 -35.78 61.15
CA PRO A 89 5.36 -35.12 60.65
C PRO A 89 5.02 -34.33 59.38
N TYR A 90 5.15 -33.01 59.42
CA TYR A 90 5.07 -32.23 58.21
C TYR A 90 6.36 -32.39 57.42
N SER A 91 6.21 -32.48 56.09
CA SER A 91 7.30 -32.49 55.15
C SER A 91 7.30 -31.24 54.27
N TYR A 92 8.49 -30.78 53.93
CA TYR A 92 8.72 -29.73 52.95
C TYR A 92 9.65 -30.27 51.89
N THR A 93 9.25 -30.16 50.63
CA THR A 93 10.07 -30.57 49.49
C THR A 93 10.35 -29.37 48.59
N ALA A 94 11.62 -29.09 48.36
CA ALA A 94 12.10 -28.13 47.37
C ALA A 94 12.71 -28.89 46.20
N ASN A 95 12.15 -28.72 45.02
CA ASN A 95 12.59 -29.40 43.79
C ASN A 95 13.00 -28.38 42.74
N VAL A 96 14.16 -28.59 42.09
CA VAL A 96 14.60 -27.88 40.87
C VAL A 96 14.71 -28.90 39.77
N SER A 97 13.96 -28.67 38.67
CA SER A 97 13.99 -29.58 37.54
C SER A 97 14.15 -28.84 36.21
N ARG A 98 14.73 -29.51 35.22
CA ARG A 98 14.96 -28.98 33.88
C ARG A 98 14.67 -30.04 32.82
N LEU A 99 13.95 -29.63 31.79
CA LEU A 99 13.71 -30.42 30.58
C LEU A 99 14.91 -30.32 29.65
N PHE A 100 15.34 -31.44 29.09
CA PHE A 100 16.41 -31.53 28.10
C PHE A 100 15.81 -31.95 26.76
N GLU A 101 15.61 -30.96 25.88
CA GLU A 101 15.11 -31.20 24.51
C GLU A 101 16.10 -32.08 23.73
N ARG A 102 15.58 -33.13 23.10
CA ARG A 102 16.32 -34.04 22.22
C ARG A 102 15.82 -33.93 20.77
N GLY A 103 16.54 -34.55 19.83
CA GLY A 103 16.13 -34.57 18.41
C GLY A 103 16.28 -33.22 17.73
N GLU A 104 17.13 -32.34 18.24
CA GLU A 104 17.35 -30.99 17.66
C GLU A 104 16.08 -30.11 17.56
N LYS A 105 15.05 -30.36 18.38
CA LYS A 105 13.77 -29.64 18.36
C LYS A 105 13.94 -28.13 18.35
N ARG A 106 14.87 -27.62 19.16
CA ARG A 106 15.16 -26.18 19.19
C ARG A 106 15.69 -25.66 17.86
N ARG A 107 16.55 -26.43 17.19
CA ARG A 107 17.08 -26.06 15.87
C ARG A 107 15.94 -25.99 14.84
N TRP A 108 15.13 -27.05 14.75
CA TRP A 108 14.03 -27.08 13.79
C TRP A 108 12.94 -26.05 14.09
N ARG A 109 12.69 -25.75 15.37
CA ARG A 109 11.79 -24.66 15.78
C ARG A 109 12.32 -23.29 15.33
N LEU A 110 13.62 -23.07 15.42
CA LEU A 110 14.28 -21.86 14.94
C LEU A 110 14.26 -21.78 13.40
N ASP A 111 14.49 -22.90 12.70
CA ASP A 111 14.42 -22.95 11.23
C ASP A 111 13.01 -22.62 10.72
N VAL A 112 11.96 -23.12 11.37
CA VAL A 112 10.58 -22.75 11.08
C VAL A 112 10.35 -21.25 11.33
N ALA A 113 10.84 -20.71 12.45
CA ALA A 113 10.68 -19.29 12.78
C ALA A 113 11.38 -18.37 11.75
N HIS A 114 12.60 -18.72 11.32
CA HIS A 114 13.29 -18.00 10.25
C HIS A 114 12.51 -18.05 8.93
N ALA A 115 12.09 -19.24 8.51
CA ALA A 115 11.28 -19.37 7.29
C ALA A 115 9.95 -18.58 7.38
N THR A 116 9.32 -18.51 8.56
CA THR A 116 8.13 -17.69 8.81
C THR A 116 8.44 -16.20 8.66
N THR A 117 9.60 -15.75 9.15
CA THR A 117 10.04 -14.35 8.98
C THR A 117 10.28 -14.03 7.51
N ASP A 118 10.89 -14.93 6.74
CA ASP A 118 11.13 -14.75 5.31
C ASP A 118 9.82 -14.63 4.53
N VAL A 119 8.83 -15.50 4.82
CA VAL A 119 7.49 -15.41 4.23
C VAL A 119 6.84 -14.06 4.55
N THR A 120 6.87 -13.66 5.83
CA THR A 120 6.28 -12.39 6.27
C THR A 120 6.97 -11.18 5.63
N GLN A 121 8.28 -11.22 5.45
CA GLN A 121 9.03 -10.17 4.76
C GLN A 121 8.61 -10.07 3.28
N SER A 122 8.46 -11.20 2.59
CA SER A 122 8.02 -11.21 1.19
C SER A 122 6.57 -10.74 1.04
N GLN A 123 5.69 -11.08 1.96
CA GLN A 123 4.32 -10.55 2.01
C GLN A 123 4.29 -9.04 2.24
N TYR A 124 5.17 -8.52 3.10
CA TYR A 124 5.33 -7.08 3.27
C TYR A 124 5.80 -6.40 1.97
N ASN A 125 6.79 -6.97 1.30
CA ASN A 125 7.30 -6.44 0.03
C ASN A 125 6.19 -6.44 -1.06
N ASP A 126 5.32 -7.45 -1.07
CA ASP A 126 4.16 -7.47 -1.97
C ASP A 126 3.13 -6.40 -1.62
N THR A 127 2.85 -6.19 -0.34
CA THR A 127 1.99 -5.09 0.12
C THR A 127 2.56 -3.73 -0.28
N GLU A 128 3.87 -3.54 -0.16
CA GLU A 128 4.55 -2.32 -0.62
C GLU A 128 4.36 -2.13 -2.13
N ARG A 129 4.56 -3.19 -2.93
CA ARG A 129 4.36 -3.19 -4.39
C ARG A 129 2.93 -2.78 -4.76
N GLN A 130 1.93 -3.32 -4.06
CA GLN A 130 0.52 -2.99 -4.27
C GLN A 130 0.21 -1.52 -3.95
N ILE A 131 0.72 -1.00 -2.85
CA ILE A 131 0.52 0.41 -2.47
C ILE A 131 1.22 1.35 -3.46
N ILE A 132 2.43 1.00 -3.93
CA ILE A 132 3.13 1.77 -4.97
C ILE A 132 2.32 1.82 -6.27
N LEU A 133 1.72 0.71 -6.70
CA LEU A 133 0.81 0.71 -7.85
C LEU A 133 -0.37 1.66 -7.64
N GLN A 134 -1.02 1.59 -6.47
CA GLN A 134 -2.15 2.49 -6.15
C GLN A 134 -1.72 3.97 -6.17
N VAL A 135 -0.54 4.30 -5.66
CA VAL A 135 0.02 5.67 -5.71
C VAL A 135 0.24 6.11 -7.15
N LYS A 136 0.85 5.28 -7.98
CA LYS A 136 1.10 5.58 -9.40
C LYS A 136 -0.22 5.78 -10.17
N GLN A 137 -1.21 4.93 -9.93
CA GLN A 137 -2.53 5.06 -10.52
C GLN A 137 -3.25 6.34 -10.05
N ALA A 138 -3.23 6.64 -8.75
CA ALA A 138 -3.84 7.86 -8.21
C ALA A 138 -3.12 9.13 -8.73
N PHE A 139 -1.80 9.09 -8.88
CA PHE A 139 -1.01 10.17 -9.47
C PHE A 139 -1.39 10.41 -10.93
N THR A 140 -1.46 9.36 -11.74
CA THR A 140 -1.91 9.42 -13.15
C THR A 140 -3.34 9.94 -13.26
N ASN A 141 -4.25 9.47 -12.39
CA ASN A 141 -5.62 9.95 -12.34
C ASN A 141 -5.71 11.45 -12.01
N MET A 142 -4.90 11.95 -11.09
CA MET A 142 -4.84 13.37 -10.77
C MET A 142 -4.25 14.20 -11.91
N LEU A 143 -3.21 13.71 -12.61
CA LEU A 143 -2.68 14.36 -13.82
C LEU A 143 -3.75 14.47 -14.89
N THR A 144 -4.48 13.39 -15.14
CA THR A 144 -5.59 13.35 -16.11
C THR A 144 -6.70 14.32 -15.72
N ALA A 145 -7.11 14.33 -14.45
CA ALA A 145 -8.13 15.25 -13.95
C ALA A 145 -7.70 16.72 -14.09
N LYS A 146 -6.41 17.02 -13.86
CA LYS A 146 -5.83 18.36 -14.06
C LYS A 146 -5.87 18.77 -15.53
N ALA A 147 -5.50 17.86 -16.45
CA ALA A 147 -5.59 18.10 -17.89
C ALA A 147 -7.04 18.28 -18.36
N ALA A 148 -7.97 17.46 -17.87
CA ALA A 148 -9.39 17.57 -18.18
C ALA A 148 -9.98 18.91 -17.71
N LEU A 149 -9.59 19.39 -16.53
CA LEU A 149 -10.02 20.72 -16.03
C LEU A 149 -9.51 21.84 -16.93
N ASN A 150 -8.27 21.77 -17.41
CA ASN A 150 -7.73 22.75 -18.37
C ASN A 150 -8.51 22.74 -19.66
N ILE A 151 -8.77 21.55 -20.24
CA ILE A 151 -9.58 21.41 -21.46
C ILE A 151 -10.99 21.99 -21.27
N ALA A 152 -11.66 21.66 -20.16
CA ALA A 152 -12.99 22.18 -19.85
C ALA A 152 -13.00 23.70 -19.66
N GLY A 153 -11.97 24.25 -19.01
CA GLY A 153 -11.79 25.70 -18.83
C GLY A 153 -11.58 26.44 -20.16
N ASP A 154 -10.72 25.90 -21.04
CA ASP A 154 -10.46 26.48 -22.36
C ASP A 154 -11.72 26.42 -23.24
N ASN A 155 -12.45 25.31 -23.20
CA ASN A 155 -13.72 25.17 -23.92
C ASN A 155 -14.77 26.17 -23.41
N LEU A 156 -14.94 26.32 -22.09
CA LEU A 156 -15.85 27.28 -21.49
C LEU A 156 -15.50 28.72 -21.92
N ASN A 157 -14.21 29.10 -21.79
CA ASN A 157 -13.75 30.43 -22.21
C ASN A 157 -13.96 30.70 -23.69
N SER A 158 -13.70 29.71 -24.55
CA SER A 158 -13.93 29.84 -26.01
C SER A 158 -15.40 29.98 -26.32
N TYR A 159 -16.25 29.16 -25.68
CA TYR A 159 -17.68 29.19 -25.91
C TYR A 159 -18.35 30.47 -25.37
N SER A 160 -17.93 30.99 -24.21
CA SER A 160 -18.40 32.29 -23.69
C SER A 160 -18.20 33.43 -24.69
N LYS A 161 -17.06 33.46 -25.39
CA LYS A 161 -16.81 34.43 -26.47
C LYS A 161 -17.79 34.28 -27.64
N THR A 162 -18.16 33.03 -27.95
CA THR A 162 -19.19 32.75 -28.98
C THR A 162 -20.56 33.27 -28.55
N VAL A 163 -20.95 33.12 -27.28
CA VAL A 163 -22.19 33.67 -26.74
C VAL A 163 -22.19 35.21 -26.81
N ASP A 164 -21.11 35.86 -26.40
CA ASP A 164 -20.97 37.32 -26.45
C ASP A 164 -21.10 37.85 -27.88
N LEU A 165 -20.43 37.21 -28.86
CA LEU A 165 -20.57 37.55 -30.27
C LEU A 165 -21.99 37.32 -30.78
N SER A 166 -22.63 36.24 -30.42
CA SER A 166 -24.00 35.92 -30.81
C SER A 166 -25.00 36.93 -30.24
N LYS A 167 -24.78 37.40 -29.01
CA LYS A 167 -25.58 38.46 -28.40
C LYS A 167 -25.46 39.79 -29.15
N ALA A 168 -24.25 40.13 -29.62
CA ALA A 168 -24.06 41.31 -30.49
C ALA A 168 -24.79 41.17 -31.84
N ARG A 169 -24.77 39.99 -32.45
CA ARG A 169 -25.48 39.67 -33.70
C ARG A 169 -27.00 39.69 -33.52
N LEU A 170 -27.53 39.22 -32.39
CA LEU A 170 -28.95 39.33 -32.07
C LEU A 170 -29.38 40.80 -31.99
N ASN A 171 -28.58 41.63 -31.31
CA ASN A 171 -28.85 43.07 -31.19
C ASN A 171 -28.78 43.80 -32.55
N ALA A 172 -27.97 43.30 -33.47
CA ALA A 172 -27.90 43.81 -34.85
C ALA A 172 -29.04 43.27 -35.76
N GLY A 173 -29.77 42.27 -35.30
CA GLY A 173 -30.83 41.62 -36.10
C GLY A 173 -30.32 40.52 -37.06
N ASP A 174 -29.07 40.09 -36.91
CA ASP A 174 -28.43 39.12 -37.82
C ASP A 174 -28.78 37.66 -37.50
N ILE A 175 -29.28 37.39 -36.28
CA ILE A 175 -29.73 36.05 -35.86
C ILE A 175 -31.08 36.15 -35.14
N SER A 176 -31.82 35.03 -35.11
CA SER A 176 -33.09 34.98 -34.41
C SER A 176 -32.90 34.85 -32.87
N ALA A 177 -33.90 35.30 -32.12
CA ALA A 177 -33.91 35.08 -30.64
C ALA A 177 -33.83 33.60 -30.30
N THR A 178 -34.50 32.72 -31.04
CA THR A 178 -34.46 31.26 -30.84
C THR A 178 -33.06 30.68 -31.05
N ASP A 179 -32.31 31.19 -32.04
CA ASP A 179 -30.93 30.74 -32.26
C ASP A 179 -30.02 31.21 -31.13
N PHE A 180 -30.20 32.43 -30.66
CA PHE A 180 -29.47 32.92 -29.49
C PHE A 180 -29.78 32.10 -28.22
N ASP A 181 -31.05 31.80 -27.93
CA ASP A 181 -31.47 30.99 -26.80
C ASP A 181 -30.83 29.58 -26.83
N ARG A 182 -30.70 28.98 -28.02
CA ARG A 182 -30.00 27.69 -28.17
C ARG A 182 -28.52 27.81 -27.86
N ILE A 183 -27.87 28.88 -28.30
CA ILE A 183 -26.44 29.13 -27.99
C ILE A 183 -26.25 29.35 -26.49
N ASP A 184 -27.14 30.12 -25.85
CA ASP A 184 -27.08 30.41 -24.42
C ASP A 184 -27.36 29.16 -23.58
N LEU A 185 -28.32 28.33 -23.95
CA LEU A 185 -28.56 27.04 -23.28
C LEU A 185 -27.37 26.09 -23.36
N GLN A 186 -26.64 26.08 -24.46
CA GLN A 186 -25.45 25.26 -24.62
C GLN A 186 -24.31 25.71 -23.68
N LEU A 187 -24.24 26.98 -23.25
CA LEU A 187 -23.28 27.46 -22.27
C LEU A 187 -23.39 26.70 -20.93
N ALA A 188 -24.62 26.39 -20.53
CA ALA A 188 -24.85 25.63 -19.28
C ALA A 188 -24.18 24.24 -19.27
N GLU A 189 -24.04 23.59 -20.44
CA GLU A 189 -23.31 22.32 -20.55
C GLU A 189 -21.79 22.52 -20.31
N PHE A 190 -21.21 23.59 -20.85
CA PHE A 190 -19.78 23.89 -20.63
C PHE A 190 -19.50 24.28 -19.18
N GLU A 191 -20.41 25.01 -18.54
CA GLU A 191 -20.31 25.31 -17.09
C GLU A 191 -20.42 24.06 -16.25
N ALA A 192 -21.34 23.14 -16.58
CA ALA A 192 -21.50 21.87 -15.91
C ALA A 192 -20.24 20.98 -16.07
N ASP A 193 -19.67 20.90 -17.27
CA ASP A 193 -18.43 20.17 -17.54
C ASP A 193 -17.25 20.72 -16.75
N SER A 194 -17.09 22.04 -16.70
CA SER A 194 -16.03 22.68 -15.91
C SER A 194 -16.16 22.41 -14.42
N ASN A 195 -17.39 22.44 -13.91
CA ASN A 195 -17.66 22.11 -12.49
C ASN A 195 -17.40 20.63 -12.18
N ALA A 196 -17.81 19.72 -13.08
CA ALA A 196 -17.54 18.28 -12.97
C ALA A 196 -16.04 17.99 -13.00
N ALA A 197 -15.29 18.59 -13.92
CA ALA A 197 -13.84 18.45 -14.02
C ALA A 197 -13.12 18.97 -12.74
N ARG A 198 -13.60 20.08 -12.19
CA ARG A 198 -13.09 20.61 -10.90
C ARG A 198 -13.33 19.65 -9.75
N LEU A 199 -14.51 19.07 -9.65
CA LEU A 199 -14.84 18.09 -8.63
C LEU A 199 -13.96 16.84 -8.77
N ASN A 200 -13.78 16.35 -9.99
CA ASN A 200 -12.95 15.20 -10.27
C ASN A 200 -11.48 15.44 -9.85
N LEU A 201 -10.95 16.64 -10.10
CA LEU A 201 -9.59 16.99 -9.65
C LEU A 201 -9.48 16.98 -8.12
N ILE A 202 -10.45 17.52 -7.41
CA ILE A 202 -10.46 17.51 -5.94
C ILE A 202 -10.48 16.07 -5.44
N GLN A 203 -11.36 15.22 -5.97
CA GLN A 203 -11.46 13.82 -5.56
C GLN A 203 -10.17 13.03 -5.86
N ALA A 204 -9.57 13.22 -7.04
CA ALA A 204 -8.30 12.59 -7.40
C ALA A 204 -7.14 13.06 -6.51
N SER A 205 -7.11 14.36 -6.19
CA SER A 205 -6.14 14.93 -5.25
C SER A 205 -6.28 14.35 -3.85
N ASP A 206 -7.49 14.27 -3.33
CA ASP A 206 -7.76 13.73 -2.00
C ASP A 206 -7.37 12.25 -1.90
N GLN A 207 -7.69 11.47 -2.94
CA GLN A 207 -7.29 10.05 -3.02
C GLN A 207 -5.78 9.87 -3.03
N LEU A 208 -5.03 10.67 -3.79
CA LEU A 208 -3.59 10.61 -3.79
C LEU A 208 -3.02 11.00 -2.42
N GLN A 209 -3.47 12.10 -1.84
CA GLN A 209 -3.02 12.57 -0.52
C GLN A 209 -3.27 11.53 0.59
N LEU A 210 -4.38 10.80 0.53
CA LEU A 210 -4.67 9.69 1.43
C LEU A 210 -3.61 8.58 1.33
N LEU A 211 -3.26 8.17 0.10
CA LEU A 211 -2.23 7.15 -0.14
C LEU A 211 -0.83 7.60 0.29
N LEU A 212 -0.56 8.91 0.24
CA LEU A 212 0.68 9.51 0.75
C LEU A 212 0.73 9.58 2.29
N GLY A 213 -0.33 9.13 2.99
CA GLY A 213 -0.38 9.14 4.44
C GLY A 213 -0.70 10.51 5.05
N MET A 214 -1.31 11.41 4.28
CA MET A 214 -1.75 12.70 4.81
C MET A 214 -3.04 12.54 5.61
N ALA A 215 -3.01 12.94 6.88
CA ALA A 215 -4.18 12.84 7.76
C ALA A 215 -5.34 13.78 7.37
N LYS A 216 -5.03 14.86 6.67
CA LYS A 216 -6.01 15.84 6.17
C LYS A 216 -5.57 16.35 4.79
N PRO A 217 -6.41 16.19 3.76
CA PRO A 217 -6.15 16.75 2.44
C PRO A 217 -6.04 18.28 2.48
N THR A 218 -5.16 18.82 1.63
CA THR A 218 -4.97 20.26 1.47
C THR A 218 -5.25 20.68 0.05
N ALA A 219 -5.93 21.82 -0.15
CA ALA A 219 -6.23 22.36 -1.47
C ALA A 219 -5.00 22.90 -2.21
N ALA A 220 -3.90 23.17 -1.50
CA ALA A 220 -2.64 23.67 -2.07
C ALA A 220 -1.74 22.55 -2.60
N PHE A 221 -2.19 21.29 -2.60
CA PHE A 221 -1.45 20.15 -3.10
C PHE A 221 -1.46 20.16 -4.63
N ASP A 222 -0.28 20.10 -5.25
CA ASP A 222 -0.13 20.08 -6.71
C ASP A 222 0.92 19.06 -7.14
N ILE A 223 0.77 18.57 -8.39
CA ILE A 223 1.65 17.58 -8.99
C ILE A 223 2.12 18.02 -10.37
N THR A 224 3.28 17.50 -10.79
CA THR A 224 3.84 17.70 -12.13
C THR A 224 4.28 16.40 -12.75
N GLY A 225 4.03 16.24 -14.04
CA GLY A 225 4.37 15.04 -14.82
C GLY A 225 3.81 15.13 -16.23
N SER A 226 4.08 14.10 -17.04
CA SER A 226 3.55 13.93 -18.38
C SER A 226 2.73 12.64 -18.48
N LEU A 227 1.74 12.63 -19.36
CA LEU A 227 0.97 11.45 -19.76
C LEU A 227 1.54 10.81 -21.04
N ASP A 228 2.69 11.30 -21.54
CA ASP A 228 3.37 10.76 -22.72
C ASP A 228 4.52 9.82 -22.29
N PRO A 229 4.25 8.55 -22.00
CA PRO A 229 5.28 7.61 -21.61
C PRO A 229 6.16 7.23 -22.80
N PRO A 230 7.47 6.99 -22.57
CA PRO A 230 8.35 6.46 -23.61
C PRO A 230 7.95 5.02 -24.00
N ALA A 231 8.33 4.63 -25.22
CA ALA A 231 8.09 3.27 -25.70
C ALA A 231 8.90 2.25 -24.90
N LEU A 232 8.28 1.09 -24.63
CA LEU A 232 8.96 -0.02 -23.98
C LEU A 232 10.01 -0.66 -24.91
N THR A 233 11.11 -1.10 -24.32
CA THR A 233 12.23 -1.73 -25.06
C THR A 233 12.36 -3.23 -24.75
N GLN A 234 11.73 -3.73 -23.70
CA GLN A 234 11.81 -5.13 -23.28
C GLN A 234 10.78 -5.99 -24.03
N THR A 235 11.10 -7.28 -24.23
CA THR A 235 10.17 -8.26 -24.78
C THR A 235 9.33 -8.91 -23.68
N MET A 236 8.19 -9.49 -24.06
CA MET A 236 7.29 -10.20 -23.15
C MET A 236 8.02 -11.33 -22.41
N GLU A 237 8.83 -12.14 -23.13
CA GLU A 237 9.59 -13.26 -22.54
C GLU A 237 10.61 -12.80 -21.49
N GLN A 238 11.25 -11.64 -21.72
CA GLN A 238 12.15 -11.04 -20.71
C GLN A 238 11.40 -10.61 -19.48
N MET A 239 10.18 -10.07 -19.64
CA MET A 239 9.32 -9.64 -18.54
C MET A 239 8.81 -10.82 -17.72
N GLU A 240 8.41 -11.93 -18.35
CA GLU A 240 8.03 -13.16 -17.64
C GLU A 240 9.16 -13.71 -16.76
N GLN A 241 10.37 -13.80 -17.33
CA GLN A 241 11.55 -14.27 -16.59
C GLN A 241 11.88 -13.36 -15.41
N SER A 242 11.81 -12.04 -15.61
CA SER A 242 12.01 -11.06 -14.54
C SER A 242 10.93 -11.17 -13.45
N ALA A 243 9.69 -11.36 -13.84
CA ALA A 243 8.57 -11.53 -12.91
C ALA A 243 8.75 -12.75 -12.00
N LEU A 244 9.10 -13.91 -12.58
CA LEU A 244 9.35 -15.14 -11.83
C LEU A 244 10.56 -15.03 -10.87
N ALA A 245 11.52 -14.16 -11.18
CA ALA A 245 12.68 -13.93 -10.32
C ALA A 245 12.44 -12.89 -9.21
N ALA A 246 11.60 -11.87 -9.48
CA ALA A 246 11.51 -10.68 -8.63
C ALA A 246 10.20 -10.53 -7.84
N ARG A 247 9.11 -11.19 -8.25
CA ARG A 247 7.78 -11.00 -7.62
C ARG A 247 7.74 -11.49 -6.17
N PRO A 248 7.46 -10.58 -5.22
CA PRO A 248 7.46 -10.94 -3.79
C PRO A 248 6.36 -11.93 -3.40
N ASP A 249 5.19 -11.88 -4.04
CA ASP A 249 4.08 -12.83 -3.81
C ASP A 249 4.49 -14.26 -4.21
N TYR A 250 5.16 -14.44 -5.35
CA TYR A 250 5.71 -15.74 -5.77
C TYR A 250 6.86 -16.19 -4.86
N LEU A 251 7.77 -15.30 -4.50
CA LEU A 251 8.84 -15.60 -3.54
C LEU A 251 8.30 -16.03 -2.18
N ALA A 252 7.19 -15.43 -1.71
CA ALA A 252 6.52 -15.85 -0.47
C ALA A 252 6.02 -17.30 -0.56
N THR A 253 5.54 -17.77 -1.72
CA THR A 253 5.11 -19.17 -1.88
C THR A 253 6.29 -20.14 -1.90
N LEU A 254 7.41 -19.79 -2.53
CA LEU A 254 8.65 -20.57 -2.47
C LEU A 254 9.19 -20.68 -1.03
N GLN A 255 9.11 -19.59 -0.27
CA GLN A 255 9.50 -19.59 1.15
C GLN A 255 8.52 -20.38 2.01
N SER A 256 7.23 -20.37 1.67
CA SER A 256 6.21 -21.19 2.35
C SER A 256 6.47 -22.70 2.16
N VAL A 257 6.96 -23.14 0.99
CA VAL A 257 7.40 -24.51 0.78
C VAL A 257 8.56 -24.86 1.73
N ARG A 258 9.57 -23.98 1.85
CA ARG A 258 10.71 -24.20 2.77
C ARG A 258 10.26 -24.24 4.22
N MET A 259 9.32 -23.37 4.61
CA MET A 259 8.72 -23.37 5.95
C MET A 259 7.99 -24.69 6.24
N ALA A 260 7.22 -25.21 5.27
CA ALA A 260 6.53 -26.48 5.43
C ALA A 260 7.51 -27.67 5.53
N GLU A 261 8.60 -27.68 4.77
CA GLU A 261 9.67 -28.67 4.90
C GLU A 261 10.37 -28.62 6.27
N ALA A 262 10.63 -27.41 6.79
CA ALA A 262 11.17 -27.24 8.13
C ALA A 262 10.18 -27.74 9.21
N SER A 263 8.88 -27.52 8.99
CA SER A 263 7.81 -28.01 9.87
C SER A 263 7.74 -29.53 9.90
N ILE A 264 7.97 -30.25 8.78
CA ILE A 264 8.10 -31.72 8.76
C ILE A 264 9.24 -32.15 9.68
N ARG A 265 10.41 -31.54 9.60
CA ARG A 265 11.58 -31.87 10.44
C ARG A 265 11.29 -31.61 11.90
N LEU A 266 10.58 -30.53 12.22
CA LEU A 266 10.15 -30.23 13.58
C LEU A 266 9.16 -31.28 14.11
N ALA A 267 8.18 -31.68 13.28
CA ALA A 267 7.20 -32.72 13.64
C ALA A 267 7.87 -34.09 13.84
N ASP A 268 8.87 -34.44 13.03
CA ASP A 268 9.66 -35.66 13.20
C ASP A 268 10.48 -35.62 14.48
N ALA A 269 11.14 -34.50 14.78
CA ALA A 269 11.85 -34.27 16.03
C ALA A 269 10.90 -34.29 17.23
N GLY A 270 9.68 -33.79 17.07
CA GLY A 270 8.59 -33.88 18.05
C GLY A 270 8.25 -35.30 18.49
N GLY A 271 8.53 -36.31 17.65
CA GLY A 271 8.44 -37.73 17.98
C GLY A 271 9.51 -38.24 18.99
N THR A 272 10.55 -37.46 19.25
CA THR A 272 11.62 -37.84 20.22
C THR A 272 11.23 -37.49 21.65
N THR A 273 11.57 -38.36 22.60
CA THR A 273 11.29 -38.14 24.01
C THR A 273 12.30 -37.19 24.63
N ASP A 274 11.83 -36.26 25.47
CA ASP A 274 12.65 -35.31 26.23
C ASP A 274 12.69 -35.73 27.71
N PRO A 275 13.87 -36.05 28.27
CA PRO A 275 14.00 -36.34 29.69
C PRO A 275 13.97 -35.04 30.49
N THR A 276 13.34 -35.07 31.65
CA THR A 276 13.43 -34.07 32.68
C THR A 276 14.34 -34.59 33.82
N LEU A 277 15.35 -33.82 34.15
CA LEU A 277 16.22 -34.11 35.29
C LEU A 277 15.92 -33.12 36.41
N GLY A 278 15.80 -33.62 37.63
CA GLY A 278 15.59 -32.80 38.83
C GLY A 278 16.42 -33.23 39.99
N GLY A 279 16.71 -32.27 40.87
CA GLY A 279 17.24 -32.48 42.19
C GLY A 279 16.23 -31.99 43.22
N GLU A 280 16.08 -32.75 44.32
CA GLU A 280 15.15 -32.39 45.38
C GLU A 280 15.82 -32.43 46.74
N TYR A 281 15.36 -31.56 47.60
CA TYR A 281 15.65 -31.56 49.01
C TYR A 281 14.33 -31.70 49.76
N GLU A 282 14.28 -32.69 50.66
CA GLU A 282 13.12 -32.93 51.50
C GLU A 282 13.50 -32.84 52.95
N ARG A 283 12.67 -32.22 53.76
CA ARG A 283 12.73 -32.22 55.21
C ARG A 283 11.43 -32.79 55.73
N THR A 284 11.53 -33.96 56.37
CA THR A 284 10.42 -34.62 57.06
C THR A 284 10.71 -34.64 58.56
N ALA A 285 9.95 -33.87 59.33
CA ALA A 285 10.16 -33.66 60.75
C ALA A 285 11.63 -33.23 61.04
N THR A 286 12.45 -34.13 61.62
CA THR A 286 13.87 -33.90 61.99
C THR A 286 14.87 -34.41 60.95
N TYR A 287 14.40 -35.12 59.92
CA TYR A 287 15.27 -35.71 58.91
C TYR A 287 15.37 -34.80 57.67
N ASN A 288 16.57 -34.67 57.17
CA ASN A 288 16.86 -34.01 55.91
C ASN A 288 17.36 -35.06 54.91
N SER A 289 16.80 -35.05 53.70
CA SER A 289 17.20 -35.91 52.60
C SER A 289 17.42 -35.10 51.28
N ALA A 290 18.28 -35.59 50.44
CA ALA A 290 18.49 -35.08 49.13
C ALA A 290 18.34 -36.24 48.14
N GLY A 291 17.62 -35.97 47.05
CA GLY A 291 17.31 -36.93 46.00
C GLY A 291 17.55 -36.37 44.61
N PHE A 292 17.48 -37.22 43.61
CA PHE A 292 17.41 -36.84 42.23
C PHE A 292 16.22 -37.53 41.57
N GLN A 293 15.65 -36.86 40.54
CA GLN A 293 14.55 -37.38 39.77
C GLN A 293 14.91 -37.36 38.28
N VAL A 294 14.60 -38.46 37.61
CA VAL A 294 14.63 -38.56 36.12
C VAL A 294 13.25 -38.96 35.66
N SER A 295 12.60 -38.07 34.89
CA SER A 295 11.29 -38.33 34.29
C SER A 295 11.44 -38.44 32.79
N ILE A 296 10.99 -39.56 32.20
CA ILE A 296 11.06 -39.83 30.76
C ILE A 296 9.66 -40.24 30.31
N PRO A 297 8.98 -39.39 29.50
CA PRO A 297 7.66 -39.76 28.93
C PRO A 297 7.80 -40.96 28.00
N LEU A 298 7.06 -42.04 28.29
CA LEU A 298 7.05 -43.25 27.44
C LEU A 298 6.02 -43.06 26.32
N ARG A 299 6.48 -42.94 25.08
CA ARG A 299 5.65 -42.73 23.89
C ARG A 299 5.06 -44.06 23.40
N VAL A 300 4.08 -44.60 24.09
CA VAL A 300 3.44 -45.86 23.75
C VAL A 300 2.35 -45.62 22.72
N PHE A 301 1.47 -44.66 22.96
CA PHE A 301 0.31 -44.33 22.12
C PHE A 301 0.54 -43.16 21.19
N ASP A 302 1.02 -42.03 21.75
CA ASP A 302 1.31 -40.82 20.99
C ASP A 302 2.81 -40.76 20.64
N ARG A 303 3.11 -40.98 19.37
CA ARG A 303 4.44 -40.88 18.73
C ARG A 303 4.55 -39.68 17.82
N ASN A 304 3.65 -38.70 17.94
CA ASN A 304 3.50 -37.54 17.09
C ASN A 304 3.08 -37.91 15.65
N GLN A 305 2.44 -39.06 15.44
CA GLN A 305 2.09 -39.56 14.11
C GLN A 305 1.10 -38.65 13.37
N GLY A 306 0.11 -38.09 14.07
CA GLY A 306 -0.86 -37.17 13.47
C GLY A 306 -0.21 -35.90 12.95
N GLU A 307 0.67 -35.29 13.75
CA GLU A 307 1.38 -34.07 13.36
C GLU A 307 2.37 -34.30 12.21
N LYS A 308 3.03 -35.48 12.18
CA LYS A 308 3.88 -35.88 11.07
C LYS A 308 3.11 -36.00 9.76
N GLU A 309 1.96 -36.63 9.79
CA GLU A 309 1.12 -36.73 8.57
C GLU A 309 0.53 -35.37 8.18
N ARG A 310 0.05 -34.56 9.15
CA ARG A 310 -0.46 -33.23 8.91
C ARG A 310 0.57 -32.36 8.17
N THR A 311 1.81 -32.29 8.70
CA THR A 311 2.86 -31.48 8.08
C THR A 311 3.28 -31.97 6.69
N ARG A 312 3.21 -33.27 6.42
CA ARG A 312 3.47 -33.82 5.06
C ARG A 312 2.41 -33.38 4.07
N TYR A 313 1.12 -33.45 4.43
CA TYR A 313 0.05 -32.98 3.56
C TYR A 313 0.08 -31.46 3.36
N GLU A 314 0.44 -30.71 4.38
CA GLU A 314 0.64 -29.24 4.26
C GLU A 314 1.81 -28.89 3.33
N ALA A 315 2.90 -29.66 3.35
CA ALA A 315 3.99 -29.47 2.40
C ALA A 315 3.56 -29.78 0.96
N GLN A 316 2.76 -30.83 0.74
CA GLN A 316 2.19 -31.09 -0.59
C GLN A 316 1.25 -29.97 -1.04
N ALA A 317 0.41 -29.45 -0.14
CA ALA A 317 -0.46 -28.31 -0.43
C ALA A 317 0.35 -27.06 -0.79
N SER A 318 1.47 -26.80 -0.09
CA SER A 318 2.39 -25.69 -0.39
C SER A 318 3.04 -25.80 -1.77
N HIS A 319 3.39 -27.01 -2.23
CA HIS A 319 3.90 -27.23 -3.58
C HIS A 319 2.83 -26.95 -4.65
N PHE A 320 1.58 -27.37 -4.44
CA PHE A 320 0.50 -27.03 -5.36
C PHE A 320 0.19 -25.53 -5.37
N ALA A 321 0.27 -24.86 -4.23
CA ALA A 321 0.12 -23.41 -4.12
C ALA A 321 1.25 -22.66 -4.88
N GLU A 322 2.47 -23.17 -4.81
CA GLU A 322 3.61 -22.62 -5.60
C GLU A 322 3.37 -22.76 -7.09
N MET A 323 2.93 -23.94 -7.57
CA MET A 323 2.60 -24.16 -8.98
C MET A 323 1.48 -23.23 -9.46
N ALA A 324 0.43 -23.05 -8.65
CA ALA A 324 -0.66 -22.10 -8.95
C ALA A 324 -0.16 -20.66 -9.01
N ALA A 325 0.67 -20.24 -8.07
CA ALA A 325 1.25 -18.90 -8.04
C ALA A 325 2.14 -18.64 -9.26
N ARG A 326 2.96 -19.63 -9.68
CA ARG A 326 3.77 -19.54 -10.88
C ARG A 326 2.93 -19.30 -12.13
N ASN A 327 1.83 -20.07 -12.29
CA ASN A 327 0.91 -19.91 -13.41
C ASN A 327 0.23 -18.53 -13.37
N GLN A 328 -0.13 -18.04 -12.18
CA GLN A 328 -0.72 -16.71 -12.00
C GLN A 328 0.27 -15.60 -12.40
N VAL A 329 1.55 -15.72 -12.06
CA VAL A 329 2.59 -14.75 -12.47
C VAL A 329 2.65 -14.61 -13.98
N ILE A 330 2.70 -15.73 -14.70
CA ILE A 330 2.76 -15.74 -16.17
C ILE A 330 1.48 -15.09 -16.75
N ASN A 331 0.31 -15.50 -16.28
CA ASN A 331 -0.96 -14.96 -16.75
C ASN A 331 -1.10 -13.44 -16.47
N ASP A 332 -0.61 -12.96 -15.32
CA ASP A 332 -0.65 -11.53 -14.99
C ASP A 332 0.22 -10.70 -15.95
N VAL A 333 1.41 -11.21 -16.32
CA VAL A 333 2.29 -10.55 -17.28
C VAL A 333 1.66 -10.53 -18.67
N ASP A 334 1.09 -11.66 -19.14
CA ASP A 334 0.41 -11.76 -20.43
C ASP A 334 -0.75 -10.77 -20.53
N GLN A 335 -1.60 -10.72 -19.51
CA GLN A 335 -2.74 -9.79 -19.48
C GLN A 335 -2.29 -8.32 -19.46
N ALA A 336 -1.27 -8.00 -18.65
CA ALA A 336 -0.76 -6.64 -18.55
C ALA A 336 -0.08 -6.20 -19.87
N TRP A 337 0.62 -7.11 -20.55
CA TRP A 337 1.21 -6.85 -21.85
C TRP A 337 0.14 -6.60 -22.93
N ALA A 338 -0.85 -7.46 -23.02
CA ALA A 338 -1.95 -7.30 -23.97
C ALA A 338 -2.74 -5.99 -23.74
N ALA A 339 -2.94 -5.60 -22.46
CA ALA A 339 -3.56 -4.33 -22.12
C ALA A 339 -2.71 -3.12 -22.55
N TYR A 340 -1.38 -3.22 -22.41
CA TYR A 340 -0.47 -2.18 -22.88
C TYR A 340 -0.50 -2.04 -24.42
N GLU A 341 -0.42 -3.15 -25.18
CA GLU A 341 -0.48 -3.12 -26.64
C GLU A 341 -1.80 -2.48 -27.14
N ALA A 342 -2.92 -2.88 -26.55
CA ALA A 342 -4.22 -2.30 -26.90
C ALA A 342 -4.30 -0.79 -26.59
N ALA A 343 -3.77 -0.36 -25.42
CA ALA A 343 -3.77 1.02 -25.01
C ALA A 343 -2.89 1.90 -25.92
N ILE A 344 -1.67 1.46 -26.23
CA ILE A 344 -0.73 2.23 -27.06
C ILE A 344 -1.24 2.38 -28.51
N ASP A 345 -1.87 1.35 -29.05
CA ASP A 345 -2.46 1.40 -30.38
C ASP A 345 -3.63 2.39 -30.45
N MET A 346 -4.48 2.42 -29.43
CA MET A 346 -5.59 3.37 -29.35
C MET A 346 -5.09 4.81 -29.19
N ALA A 347 -4.16 5.04 -28.27
CA ALA A 347 -3.57 6.37 -28.05
C ALA A 347 -2.88 6.90 -29.32
N ARG A 348 -2.17 6.03 -30.04
CA ARG A 348 -1.53 6.39 -31.32
C ARG A 348 -2.56 6.85 -32.37
N ARG A 349 -3.70 6.18 -32.49
CA ARG A 349 -4.76 6.56 -33.44
C ARG A 349 -5.37 7.93 -33.09
N TYR A 350 -5.65 8.16 -31.80
CA TYR A 350 -6.18 9.45 -31.36
C TYR A 350 -5.19 10.58 -31.62
N ASN A 351 -3.94 10.42 -31.20
CA ASN A 351 -2.93 11.47 -31.26
C ASN A 351 -2.47 11.77 -32.71
N SER A 352 -2.40 10.75 -33.58
CA SER A 352 -1.91 10.94 -34.95
C SER A 352 -3.00 11.34 -35.96
N HIS A 353 -4.29 11.08 -35.67
CA HIS A 353 -5.35 11.26 -36.67
C HIS A 353 -6.59 11.97 -36.10
N TYR A 354 -7.31 11.39 -35.14
CA TYR A 354 -8.65 11.84 -34.78
C TYR A 354 -8.69 13.25 -34.18
N VAL A 355 -7.73 13.62 -33.35
CA VAL A 355 -7.66 14.95 -32.72
C VAL A 355 -7.49 16.03 -33.80
N ALA A 356 -6.55 15.83 -34.73
CA ALA A 356 -6.32 16.78 -35.82
C ALA A 356 -7.53 16.89 -36.80
N GLU A 357 -8.20 15.75 -37.04
CA GLU A 357 -9.40 15.70 -37.88
C GLU A 357 -10.56 16.47 -37.24
N ALA A 358 -10.86 16.17 -35.96
CA ALA A 358 -11.94 16.83 -35.22
C ALA A 358 -11.69 18.36 -35.11
N GLN A 359 -10.44 18.76 -34.89
CA GLN A 359 -10.07 20.17 -34.85
C GLN A 359 -10.36 20.84 -36.23
N ARG A 360 -9.93 20.22 -37.31
CA ARG A 360 -10.14 20.75 -38.66
C ARG A 360 -11.63 20.86 -39.02
N VAL A 361 -12.44 19.85 -38.67
CA VAL A 361 -13.88 19.88 -38.90
C VAL A 361 -14.52 21.01 -38.11
N ARG A 362 -14.20 21.15 -36.82
CA ARG A 362 -14.69 22.25 -35.98
C ARG A 362 -14.33 23.63 -36.59
N ASP A 363 -13.06 23.84 -36.95
CA ASP A 363 -12.57 25.12 -37.42
C ASP A 363 -13.25 25.51 -38.76
N ASN A 364 -13.45 24.54 -39.67
CA ASN A 364 -14.13 24.75 -40.93
C ASN A 364 -15.62 25.10 -40.75
N LEU A 365 -16.32 24.38 -39.83
CA LEU A 365 -17.73 24.64 -39.57
C LEU A 365 -17.94 25.94 -38.78
N GLU A 366 -17.01 26.30 -37.87
CA GLU A 366 -17.03 27.60 -37.21
C GLU A 366 -16.87 28.75 -38.24
N TYR A 367 -15.92 28.63 -39.17
CA TYR A 367 -15.72 29.61 -40.23
C TYR A 367 -16.97 29.72 -41.12
N SER A 368 -17.52 28.58 -41.59
CA SER A 368 -18.71 28.54 -42.43
C SER A 368 -19.94 29.14 -41.74
N TYR A 369 -20.15 28.83 -40.45
CA TYR A 369 -21.25 29.37 -39.65
C TYR A 369 -21.14 30.90 -39.51
N ARG A 370 -19.95 31.43 -39.27
CA ARG A 370 -19.71 32.88 -39.17
C ARG A 370 -20.00 33.62 -40.48
N HIS A 371 -19.87 32.95 -41.62
CA HIS A 371 -20.10 33.51 -42.95
C HIS A 371 -21.46 33.11 -43.55
N GLY A 372 -22.34 32.46 -42.80
CA GLY A 372 -23.67 32.05 -43.23
C GLY A 372 -23.69 30.85 -44.18
N GLY A 373 -22.60 30.10 -44.29
CA GLY A 373 -22.47 28.93 -45.21
C GLY A 373 -22.93 27.60 -44.58
N THR A 374 -23.23 27.54 -43.31
CA THR A 374 -23.73 26.33 -42.61
C THR A 374 -24.70 26.71 -41.50
N THR A 375 -25.45 25.72 -41.00
CA THR A 375 -26.42 25.93 -39.91
C THR A 375 -25.71 26.01 -38.54
N LEU A 376 -26.39 26.64 -37.57
CA LEU A 376 -25.95 26.63 -36.17
C LEU A 376 -25.83 25.20 -35.64
N LEU A 377 -26.77 24.32 -36.02
CA LEU A 377 -26.80 22.93 -35.55
C LEU A 377 -25.53 22.18 -35.97
N ASP A 378 -25.11 22.29 -37.23
CA ASP A 378 -23.89 21.67 -37.76
C ASP A 378 -22.64 22.13 -36.98
N TYR A 379 -22.57 23.43 -36.65
CA TYR A 379 -21.46 23.98 -35.86
C TYR A 379 -21.47 23.44 -34.41
N LEU A 380 -22.63 23.40 -33.75
CA LEU A 380 -22.74 22.88 -32.37
C LEU A 380 -22.41 21.37 -32.28
N ASP A 381 -22.82 20.60 -33.32
CA ASP A 381 -22.48 19.17 -33.40
C ASP A 381 -20.97 18.97 -33.57
N ALA A 382 -20.32 19.71 -34.46
CA ALA A 382 -18.86 19.65 -34.59
C ALA A 382 -18.10 20.08 -33.36
N LEU A 383 -18.60 21.03 -32.60
CA LEU A 383 -18.02 21.46 -31.33
C LEU A 383 -18.14 20.37 -30.27
N ARG A 384 -19.28 19.67 -30.23
CA ARG A 384 -19.49 18.52 -29.33
C ARG A 384 -18.54 17.38 -29.68
N ASP A 385 -18.42 17.03 -30.94
CA ASP A 385 -17.53 15.98 -31.45
C ASP A 385 -16.06 16.29 -31.13
N TYR A 386 -15.62 17.53 -31.40
CA TYR A 386 -14.26 17.98 -31.06
C TYR A 386 -13.96 17.83 -29.56
N ARG A 387 -14.88 18.26 -28.70
CA ARG A 387 -14.77 18.13 -27.23
C ARG A 387 -14.65 16.68 -26.82
N GLN A 388 -15.50 15.80 -27.35
CA GLN A 388 -15.50 14.37 -27.03
C GLN A 388 -14.19 13.71 -27.48
N VAL A 389 -13.72 13.96 -28.68
CA VAL A 389 -12.47 13.40 -29.23
C VAL A 389 -11.25 13.81 -28.36
N ASN A 390 -11.22 15.05 -27.86
CA ASN A 390 -10.13 15.48 -26.97
C ASN A 390 -10.15 14.76 -25.61
N LEU A 391 -11.33 14.53 -25.03
CA LEU A 391 -11.47 13.77 -23.79
C LEU A 391 -11.13 12.30 -23.99
N ASP A 392 -11.53 11.72 -25.13
CA ASP A 392 -11.18 10.34 -25.49
C ASP A 392 -9.67 10.17 -25.71
N ALA A 393 -9.01 11.13 -26.36
CA ALA A 393 -7.56 11.15 -26.51
C ALA A 393 -6.83 11.24 -25.16
N LEU A 394 -7.31 12.10 -24.25
CA LEU A 394 -6.78 12.21 -22.90
C LEU A 394 -6.95 10.89 -22.14
N THR A 395 -8.12 10.25 -22.25
CA THR A 395 -8.40 8.95 -21.63
C THR A 395 -7.52 7.85 -22.24
N ALA A 396 -7.29 7.85 -23.56
CA ALA A 396 -6.40 6.90 -24.20
C ALA A 396 -4.95 7.04 -23.71
N ASN A 397 -4.43 8.26 -23.57
CA ASN A 397 -3.10 8.52 -23.02
C ASN A 397 -3.00 8.11 -21.53
N GLN A 398 -4.05 8.39 -20.74
CA GLN A 398 -4.14 7.89 -19.37
C GLN A 398 -4.04 6.37 -19.32
N GLN A 399 -4.77 5.67 -20.20
CA GLN A 399 -4.79 4.20 -20.21
C GLN A 399 -3.42 3.61 -20.55
N VAL A 400 -2.62 4.25 -21.42
CA VAL A 400 -1.23 3.85 -21.67
C VAL A 400 -0.41 3.94 -20.37
N SER A 401 -0.48 5.07 -19.67
CA SER A 401 0.26 5.26 -18.41
C SER A 401 -0.16 4.23 -17.35
N LEU A 402 -1.47 3.99 -17.20
CA LEU A 402 -1.99 3.00 -16.26
C LEU A 402 -1.56 1.57 -16.62
N SER A 403 -1.56 1.21 -17.92
CA SER A 403 -1.12 -0.12 -18.37
C SER A 403 0.38 -0.35 -18.13
N ILE A 404 1.22 0.68 -18.29
CA ILE A 404 2.64 0.63 -17.95
C ILE A 404 2.86 0.43 -16.45
N HIS A 405 2.11 1.14 -15.60
CA HIS A 405 2.17 0.93 -14.15
C HIS A 405 1.73 -0.48 -13.77
N GLN A 406 0.69 -1.00 -14.42
CA GLN A 406 0.22 -2.37 -14.22
C GLN A 406 1.25 -3.40 -14.68
N LEU A 407 1.93 -3.15 -15.80
CA LEU A 407 2.97 -4.03 -16.31
C LEU A 407 4.21 -4.00 -15.40
N SER A 408 4.65 -2.83 -14.93
CA SER A 408 5.72 -2.71 -13.91
C SER A 408 5.36 -3.48 -12.63
N PHE A 409 4.10 -3.41 -12.22
CA PHE A 409 3.59 -4.19 -11.09
C PHE A 409 3.62 -5.68 -11.38
N ALA A 410 3.16 -6.15 -12.55
CA ALA A 410 3.15 -7.56 -12.91
C ALA A 410 4.56 -8.16 -12.98
N VAL A 411 5.55 -7.39 -13.44
CA VAL A 411 6.96 -7.79 -13.53
C VAL A 411 7.72 -7.62 -12.21
N ALA A 412 7.18 -6.81 -11.27
CA ALA A 412 7.81 -6.41 -10.02
C ALA A 412 9.16 -5.68 -10.20
N THR A 413 9.36 -5.08 -11.35
CA THR A 413 10.51 -4.22 -11.66
C THR A 413 10.04 -2.94 -12.34
N GLU A 414 10.79 -1.85 -12.18
CA GLU A 414 10.51 -0.63 -12.92
C GLU A 414 10.88 -0.85 -14.38
N ILE A 415 9.90 -0.72 -15.29
CA ILE A 415 10.11 -0.98 -16.73
C ILE A 415 10.47 0.31 -17.48
N LEU A 416 10.18 1.46 -16.88
CA LEU A 416 10.63 2.76 -17.38
C LEU A 416 11.71 3.30 -16.46
N PRO A 417 12.73 3.96 -17.01
CA PRO A 417 13.79 4.59 -16.24
C PRO A 417 13.29 5.79 -15.40
#